data_e933519ff361ff96ec8f29076058a11f
#
_entry.id   e933519ff361ff96ec8f29076058a11f
#
_cell.length_a   1.000
_cell.length_b   1.000
_cell.length_c   1.000
_cell.angle_alpha   90.00
_cell.angle_beta   90.00
_cell.angle_gamma   90.00
#
_symmetry.space_group_name_H-M   'P 1'
#
loop_
_entity.id
_entity.type
_entity.pdbx_description
1 polymer ?
#
loop_
_entity_poly.entity_id
_entity_poly.type
_entity_poly.pdbx_seq_one_letter_code
_entity_poly.pdbx_strand_id
1 'polypeptide(L)' 'MIWDVKLYVGGTVFTESVHATNRDDALETAKARNPKAKVIGVNPTMRDK' A
#
# COMPACT_ATOMS: atom_id res chain seq x y z
N MET A 1 10.48 -5.98 -4.74
CA MET A 1 9.43 -5.49 -5.61
C MET A 1 8.67 -4.38 -4.93
N ILE A 2 8.22 -3.41 -5.68
CA ILE A 2 7.50 -2.27 -5.12
C ILE A 2 6.01 -2.42 -5.41
N TRP A 3 5.20 -2.15 -4.40
CA TRP A 3 3.75 -2.23 -4.53
C TRP A 3 3.15 -0.88 -4.21
N ASP A 4 2.14 -0.49 -4.97
CA ASP A 4 1.41 0.75 -4.69
C ASP A 4 0.15 0.34 -3.96
N VAL A 5 0.02 0.82 -2.73
CA VAL A 5 -1.13 0.51 -1.90
C VAL A 5 -1.97 1.77 -1.77
N LYS A 6 -3.22 1.68 -2.20
CA LYS A 6 -4.13 2.81 -2.13
C LYS A 6 -4.89 2.73 -0.82
N LEU A 7 -4.86 3.83 -0.07
CA LEU A 7 -5.41 3.89 1.26
C LEU A 7 -6.44 5.00 1.38
N TYR A 8 -7.39 4.80 2.27
CA TYR A 8 -8.44 5.77 2.49
C TYR A 8 -8.50 6.07 3.98
N VAL A 9 -8.41 7.32 4.33
CA VAL A 9 -8.50 7.72 5.72
C VAL A 9 -9.11 9.11 5.79
N GLY A 10 -10.12 9.25 6.64
CA GLY A 10 -10.74 10.55 6.88
C GLY A 10 -11.25 11.25 5.63
N GLY A 11 -11.77 10.49 4.68
CA GLY A 11 -12.28 11.09 3.45
C GLY A 11 -11.23 11.39 2.41
N THR A 12 -9.99 11.01 2.68
CA THR A 12 -8.90 11.28 1.76
C THR A 12 -8.32 9.97 1.24
N VAL A 13 -8.05 9.92 -0.05
CA VAL A 13 -7.45 8.75 -0.67
C VAL A 13 -6.01 9.11 -1.05
N PHE A 14 -5.09 8.26 -0.71
CA PHE A 14 -3.70 8.47 -1.10
C PHE A 14 -3.05 7.12 -1.38
N THR A 15 -1.92 7.17 -2.09
CA THR A 15 -1.21 5.96 -2.47
C THR A 15 0.15 5.95 -1.80
N GLU A 16 0.51 4.81 -1.24
CA GLU A 16 1.81 4.67 -0.62
C GLU A 16 2.56 3.55 -1.31
N SER A 17 3.83 3.77 -1.63
CA SER A 17 4.66 2.74 -2.24
C SER A 17 5.40 2.01 -1.15
N VAL A 18 5.34 0.69 -1.18
CA VAL A 18 6.02 -0.11 -0.17
C VAL A 18 6.83 -1.20 -0.85
N HIS A 19 7.92 -1.57 -0.23
CA HIS A 19 8.73 -2.69 -0.70
C HIS A 19 8.21 -3.95 -0.05
N ALA A 20 7.93 -4.97 -0.83
CA ALA A 20 7.40 -6.21 -0.30
C ALA A 20 7.67 -7.34 -1.26
N THR A 21 7.65 -8.56 -0.77
CA THR A 21 7.90 -9.72 -1.61
C THR A 21 6.63 -10.21 -2.27
N ASN A 22 5.48 -9.89 -1.70
CA ASN A 22 4.22 -10.31 -2.28
C ASN A 22 3.12 -9.36 -1.83
N ARG A 23 1.93 -9.59 -2.35
CA ARG A 23 0.80 -8.72 -2.10
C ARG A 23 0.42 -8.66 -0.63
N ASP A 24 0.39 -9.81 0.04
CA ASP A 24 0.02 -9.84 1.45
C ASP A 24 1.00 -9.07 2.31
N ASP A 25 2.28 -9.18 1.97
CA ASP A 25 3.31 -8.47 2.69
C ASP A 25 3.14 -6.97 2.50
N ALA A 26 2.83 -6.55 1.28
CA ALA A 26 2.61 -5.14 0.99
C ALA A 26 1.43 -4.61 1.78
N LEU A 27 0.37 -5.40 1.83
CA LEU A 27 -0.83 -5.03 2.55
C LEU A 27 -0.52 -4.84 4.03
N GLU A 28 0.17 -5.79 4.63
CA GLU A 28 0.51 -5.69 6.03
C GLU A 28 1.39 -4.51 6.33
N THR A 29 2.38 -4.27 5.48
CA THR A 29 3.28 -3.15 5.68
C THR A 29 2.53 -1.83 5.64
N ALA A 30 1.65 -1.66 4.66
CA ALA A 30 0.89 -0.43 4.54
C ALA A 30 -0.04 -0.23 5.72
N LYS A 31 -0.66 -1.30 6.21
CA LYS A 31 -1.55 -1.20 7.34
C LYS A 31 -0.81 -0.88 8.63
N ALA A 32 0.39 -1.43 8.77
CA ALA A 32 1.19 -1.16 9.96
C ALA A 32 1.59 0.31 10.01
N ARG A 33 1.85 0.90 8.85
CA ARG A 33 2.23 2.30 8.80
C ARG A 33 1.04 3.22 8.96
N ASN A 34 -0.14 2.77 8.58
CA ASN A 34 -1.34 3.59 8.61
C ASN A 34 -2.47 2.83 9.27
N PRO A 35 -2.38 2.61 10.57
CA PRO A 35 -3.35 1.73 11.25
C PRO A 35 -4.79 2.21 11.19
N LYS A 36 -4.99 3.50 10.95
CA LYS A 36 -6.35 4.01 10.89
C LYS A 36 -6.87 4.10 9.47
N ALA A 37 -6.07 3.75 8.48
CA ALA A 37 -6.49 3.84 7.10
C ALA A 37 -7.08 2.51 6.64
N LYS A 38 -7.91 2.58 5.61
CA LYS A 38 -8.49 1.39 5.04
C LYS A 38 -7.81 1.15 3.69
N VAL A 39 -7.38 -0.06 3.44
CA VAL A 39 -6.75 -0.37 2.17
C VAL A 39 -7.84 -0.63 1.14
N ILE A 40 -7.81 0.11 0.05
CA ILE A 40 -8.80 -0.02 -1.00
C ILE A 40 -8.20 -0.53 -2.31
N GLY A 41 -6.90 -0.68 -2.38
CA GLY A 41 -6.28 -1.24 -3.58
C GLY A 41 -4.83 -1.57 -3.35
N VAL A 42 -4.35 -2.63 -3.97
CA VAL A 42 -2.95 -3.03 -3.88
C VAL A 42 -2.55 -3.46 -5.28
N ASN A 43 -1.56 -2.80 -5.85
CA ASN A 43 -1.10 -3.11 -7.19
C ASN A 43 0.41 -3.17 -7.24
N PRO A 44 0.96 -4.16 -7.94
CA PRO A 44 2.41 -4.17 -8.14
C PRO A 44 2.77 -3.06 -9.11
N THR A 45 3.93 -2.47 -8.92
CA THR A 45 4.36 -1.43 -9.83
C THR A 45 5.57 -1.93 -10.61
N MET A 46 5.62 -1.51 -11.86
CA MET A 46 6.72 -1.89 -12.71
C MET A 46 7.87 -0.93 -12.58
N ARG A 47 7.74 0.09 -11.81
CA ARG A 47 8.82 0.99 -11.65
C ARG A 47 9.81 0.39 -10.73
N ASP A 48 10.87 -0.12 -11.19
CA ASP A 48 11.71 -0.72 -10.43
C ASP A 48 12.88 -0.02 -10.41
N LYS A 49 13.37 0.39 -9.85
CA LYS A 49 14.46 1.05 -9.96
C LYS A 49 15.01 1.23 -9.11
#